data_70fa16c3cafb2446935b4ca8e75f1302
#
_entry.id   70fa16c3cafb2446935b4ca8e75f1302
#
_cell.length_a   1.000
_cell.length_b   1.000
_cell.length_c   1.000
_cell.angle_alpha   90.00
_cell.angle_beta   90.00
_cell.angle_gamma   90.00
#
_symmetry.space_group_name_H-M   'P 1'
#
loop_
_entity.id
_entity.type
_entity.pdbx_description
1 polymer ?
#
loop_
_entity_poly.entity_id
_entity_poly.type
_entity_poly.pdbx_seq_one_letter_code
_entity_poly.pdbx_strand_id
1 'polypeptide(L)'
;YNNLACDTVKESYESYGDNNPLNTVTFDGKIMAIPKTQLSDGQDFLWVRKDWLDKLGLEEPSTMDEVADMLRAFINDDPDGDGEADTIGLAMRSDVYGEYPNNTFGIDNIFTAFGAYPSIWITAEDGTAVYGSVQEEMKDALTLLNSWYTEGLIDQQFTTRTNDDIVALISS
;
A
#
# COMPACT_ATOMS: atom_id res chain seq x y z
N TYR A 1 17.05 -27.27 13.47
CA TYR A 1 16.61 -26.96 12.11
C TYR A 1 17.12 -27.99 11.10
N ASN A 2 18.43 -28.11 10.93
CA ASN A 2 19.04 -28.94 9.89
C ASN A 2 18.57 -30.41 9.85
N ASN A 3 18.31 -31.00 11.00
CA ASN A 3 17.92 -32.41 11.13
C ASN A 3 16.41 -32.65 11.27
N LEU A 4 15.62 -31.61 11.53
CA LEU A 4 14.20 -31.76 11.88
C LEU A 4 13.25 -30.98 10.94
N ALA A 5 13.75 -29.97 10.25
CA ALA A 5 12.93 -29.25 9.28
C ALA A 5 12.68 -30.14 8.04
N CYS A 6 11.42 -30.17 7.57
CA CYS A 6 11.07 -30.84 6.33
C CYS A 6 11.60 -30.06 5.13
N ASP A 7 11.66 -30.73 3.98
CA ASP A 7 12.27 -30.17 2.77
C ASP A 7 11.52 -28.89 2.30
N THR A 8 10.19 -28.87 2.37
CA THR A 8 9.40 -27.69 2.03
C THR A 8 9.81 -26.44 2.84
N VAL A 9 10.09 -26.59 4.13
CA VAL A 9 10.54 -25.49 4.99
C VAL A 9 11.94 -25.04 4.59
N LYS A 10 12.82 -25.97 4.26
CA LYS A 10 14.20 -25.64 3.80
C LYS A 10 14.17 -24.92 2.46
N GLU A 11 13.42 -25.45 1.51
CA GLU A 11 13.21 -24.82 0.19
C GLU A 11 12.63 -23.42 0.30
N SER A 12 11.66 -23.20 1.22
CA SER A 12 11.11 -21.87 1.48
C SER A 12 12.19 -20.88 1.93
N TYR A 13 13.07 -21.26 2.86
CA TYR A 13 14.16 -20.36 3.27
C TYR A 13 15.22 -20.19 2.17
N GLU A 14 15.53 -21.24 1.42
CA GLU A 14 16.50 -21.19 0.32
C GLU A 14 16.02 -20.31 -0.83
N SER A 15 14.70 -20.20 -1.05
CA SER A 15 14.13 -19.36 -2.10
C SER A 15 14.43 -17.85 -1.94
N TYR A 16 14.79 -17.41 -0.73
CA TYR A 16 15.18 -16.01 -0.48
C TYR A 16 16.63 -15.70 -0.93
N GLY A 17 17.43 -16.71 -1.35
CA GLY A 17 18.80 -16.50 -1.78
C GLY A 17 19.65 -15.79 -0.71
N ASP A 18 20.33 -14.72 -1.11
CA ASP A 18 21.21 -13.94 -0.21
C ASP A 18 20.44 -13.24 0.92
N ASN A 19 19.14 -13.00 0.75
CA ASN A 19 18.25 -12.40 1.74
C ASN A 19 17.61 -13.44 2.68
N ASN A 20 18.19 -14.64 2.77
CA ASN A 20 17.64 -15.72 3.59
C ASN A 20 17.45 -15.25 5.06
N PRO A 21 16.22 -15.27 5.58
CA PRO A 21 15.91 -14.81 6.96
C PRO A 21 16.69 -15.57 8.03
N LEU A 22 17.14 -16.78 7.78
CA LEU A 22 18.01 -17.53 8.71
C LEU A 22 19.34 -16.80 9.00
N ASN A 23 19.82 -15.96 8.06
CA ASN A 23 21.05 -15.19 8.26
C ASN A 23 20.93 -14.21 9.42
N THR A 24 19.75 -13.60 9.61
CA THR A 24 19.49 -12.62 10.68
C THR A 24 19.44 -13.22 12.08
N VAL A 25 19.22 -14.53 12.18
CA VAL A 25 19.10 -15.27 13.44
C VAL A 25 20.23 -16.27 13.65
N THR A 26 21.28 -16.20 12.83
CA THR A 26 22.46 -17.05 12.93
C THR A 26 23.61 -16.27 13.56
N PHE A 27 24.06 -16.71 14.72
CA PHE A 27 25.16 -16.11 15.48
C PHE A 27 26.24 -17.18 15.70
N ASP A 28 27.49 -16.86 15.42
CA ASP A 28 28.63 -17.80 15.54
C ASP A 28 28.37 -19.15 14.87
N GLY A 29 27.72 -19.12 13.69
CA GLY A 29 27.38 -20.32 12.90
C GLY A 29 26.24 -21.17 13.49
N LYS A 30 25.52 -20.68 14.50
CA LYS A 30 24.39 -21.38 15.13
C LYS A 30 23.10 -20.65 14.87
N ILE A 31 22.09 -21.35 14.38
CA ILE A 31 20.71 -20.83 14.23
C ILE A 31 20.10 -20.76 15.63
N MET A 32 19.82 -19.56 16.10
CA MET A 32 19.31 -19.27 17.45
C MET A 32 17.80 -19.15 17.51
N ALA A 33 17.13 -18.95 16.39
CA ALA A 33 15.68 -18.84 16.28
C ALA A 33 15.19 -19.34 14.92
N ILE A 34 13.90 -19.54 14.79
CA ILE A 34 13.23 -19.80 13.51
C ILE A 34 12.47 -18.52 13.14
N PRO A 35 12.93 -17.77 12.14
CA PRO A 35 12.24 -16.56 11.72
C PRO A 35 10.89 -16.91 11.06
N LYS A 36 9.92 -16.03 11.23
CA LYS A 36 8.67 -16.14 10.49
C LYS A 36 8.95 -15.80 9.03
N THR A 37 8.59 -16.69 8.12
CA THR A 37 8.60 -16.42 6.69
C THR A 37 7.22 -15.92 6.26
N GLN A 38 7.18 -15.08 5.24
CA GLN A 38 5.96 -14.79 4.51
C GLN A 38 5.86 -15.77 3.33
N LEU A 39 4.69 -16.32 3.10
CA LEU A 39 4.43 -17.23 1.98
C LEU A 39 4.36 -16.49 0.63
N SER A 40 4.22 -15.19 0.68
CA SER A 40 4.27 -14.30 -0.48
C SER A 40 4.77 -12.92 -0.03
N ASP A 41 5.52 -12.26 -0.87
CA ASP A 41 5.72 -10.83 -0.73
C ASP A 41 4.36 -10.18 -0.93
N GLY A 42 3.80 -9.61 0.13
CA GLY A 42 2.54 -8.88 0.06
C GLY A 42 2.73 -7.72 -0.92
N GLN A 43 1.93 -7.72 -1.97
CA GLN A 43 1.87 -6.58 -2.88
C GLN A 43 0.66 -5.74 -2.51
N ASP A 44 0.86 -4.44 -2.48
CA ASP A 44 -0.25 -3.50 -2.36
C ASP A 44 -0.90 -3.31 -3.72
N PHE A 45 -2.22 -3.37 -3.74
CA PHE A 45 -3.01 -3.19 -4.95
C PHE A 45 -3.93 -1.99 -4.80
N LEU A 46 -4.12 -1.25 -5.86
CA LEU A 46 -5.22 -0.30 -5.97
C LEU A 46 -6.48 -1.08 -6.39
N TRP A 47 -7.50 -1.03 -5.55
CA TRP A 47 -8.81 -1.60 -5.84
C TRP A 47 -9.71 -0.53 -6.44
N VAL A 48 -10.29 -0.83 -7.61
CA VAL A 48 -11.13 0.11 -8.35
C VAL A 48 -12.49 -0.53 -8.62
N ARG A 49 -13.55 0.26 -8.56
CA ARG A 49 -14.90 -0.11 -8.97
C ARG A 49 -14.94 -0.25 -10.50
N LYS A 50 -14.74 -1.48 -10.96
CA LYS A 50 -14.71 -1.79 -12.40
C LYS A 50 -16.05 -1.47 -13.08
N ASP A 51 -17.16 -1.69 -12.39
CA ASP A 51 -18.49 -1.35 -12.85
C ASP A 51 -18.66 0.16 -13.09
N TRP A 52 -18.04 1.02 -12.29
CA TRP A 52 -18.02 2.46 -12.49
C TRP A 52 -17.16 2.88 -13.68
N LEU A 53 -15.97 2.26 -13.84
CA LEU A 53 -15.15 2.47 -15.03
C LEU A 53 -15.94 2.14 -16.31
N ASP A 54 -16.57 0.97 -16.34
CA ASP A 54 -17.35 0.52 -17.50
C ASP A 54 -18.54 1.45 -17.78
N LYS A 55 -19.24 1.91 -16.75
CA LYS A 55 -20.39 2.82 -16.87
C LYS A 55 -19.98 4.18 -17.45
N LEU A 56 -18.83 4.71 -17.02
CA LEU A 56 -18.30 5.99 -17.47
C LEU A 56 -17.44 5.88 -18.73
N GLY A 57 -17.17 4.67 -19.22
CA GLY A 57 -16.34 4.42 -20.40
C GLY A 57 -14.86 4.77 -20.19
N LEU A 58 -14.37 4.61 -18.96
CA LEU A 58 -12.98 4.87 -18.58
C LEU A 58 -12.14 3.61 -18.70
N GLU A 59 -10.89 3.78 -19.08
CA GLU A 59 -9.87 2.72 -19.04
C GLU A 59 -9.28 2.59 -17.63
N GLU A 60 -8.63 1.45 -17.34
CA GLU A 60 -7.92 1.23 -16.09
C GLU A 60 -6.71 2.17 -16.02
N PRO A 61 -6.53 2.93 -14.91
CA PRO A 61 -5.43 3.88 -14.81
C PRO A 61 -4.08 3.18 -14.70
N SER A 62 -3.06 3.70 -15.37
CA SER A 62 -1.68 3.23 -15.36
C SER A 62 -0.68 4.23 -14.78
N THR A 63 -1.12 5.46 -14.54
CA THR A 63 -0.32 6.55 -13.96
C THR A 63 -1.09 7.23 -12.83
N MET A 64 -0.39 7.95 -11.95
CA MET A 64 -1.03 8.72 -10.86
C MET A 64 -1.92 9.86 -11.38
N ASP A 65 -1.59 10.44 -12.53
CA ASP A 65 -2.43 11.44 -13.20
C ASP A 65 -3.75 10.82 -13.68
N GLU A 66 -3.69 9.64 -14.29
CA GLU A 66 -4.88 8.89 -14.71
C GLU A 66 -5.72 8.42 -13.51
N VAL A 67 -5.09 8.08 -12.37
CA VAL A 67 -5.83 7.84 -11.13
C VAL A 67 -6.57 9.09 -10.70
N ALA A 68 -5.93 10.26 -10.71
CA ALA A 68 -6.61 11.52 -10.36
C ALA A 68 -7.78 11.82 -11.29
N ASP A 69 -7.62 11.62 -12.59
CA ASP A 69 -8.69 11.84 -13.58
C ASP A 69 -9.87 10.87 -13.36
N MET A 70 -9.58 9.60 -13.05
CA MET A 70 -10.60 8.63 -12.69
C MET A 70 -11.35 9.05 -11.40
N LEU A 71 -10.65 9.50 -10.36
CA LEU A 71 -11.26 9.97 -9.12
C LEU A 71 -12.17 11.20 -9.37
N ARG A 72 -11.73 12.13 -10.22
CA ARG A 72 -12.56 13.28 -10.63
C ARG A 72 -13.83 12.84 -11.33
N ALA A 73 -13.72 11.89 -12.26
CA ALA A 73 -14.89 11.37 -12.95
C ALA A 73 -15.86 10.68 -11.99
N PHE A 74 -15.36 9.87 -11.07
CA PHE A 74 -16.20 9.20 -10.05
C PHE A 74 -16.96 10.20 -9.17
N ILE A 75 -16.32 11.30 -8.77
CA ILE A 75 -16.95 12.32 -7.93
C ILE A 75 -17.99 13.16 -8.69
N ASN A 76 -17.74 13.44 -10.00
CA ASN A 76 -18.55 14.41 -10.74
C ASN A 76 -19.65 13.80 -11.60
N ASP A 77 -19.52 12.51 -11.99
CA ASP A 77 -20.35 11.90 -13.02
C ASP A 77 -21.37 10.87 -12.50
N ASP A 78 -21.62 10.87 -11.18
CA ASP A 78 -22.65 10.02 -10.55
C ASP A 78 -22.61 8.56 -11.05
N PRO A 79 -21.51 7.81 -10.75
CA PRO A 79 -21.34 6.48 -11.28
C PRO A 79 -22.29 5.44 -10.67
N ASP A 80 -22.81 5.63 -9.46
CA ASP A 80 -23.83 4.77 -8.86
C ASP A 80 -25.23 5.08 -9.40
N GLY A 81 -25.49 6.32 -9.83
CA GLY A 81 -26.69 6.72 -10.54
C GLY A 81 -27.87 7.01 -9.64
N ASP A 82 -27.61 7.39 -8.40
CA ASP A 82 -28.67 7.73 -7.44
C ASP A 82 -29.12 9.21 -7.51
N GLY A 83 -28.34 10.04 -8.22
CA GLY A 83 -28.63 11.46 -8.46
C GLY A 83 -28.18 12.38 -7.35
N GLU A 84 -27.44 11.86 -6.35
CA GLU A 84 -26.85 12.64 -5.26
C GLU A 84 -25.35 12.88 -5.52
N ALA A 85 -24.77 13.91 -4.92
CA ALA A 85 -23.35 14.24 -5.09
C ALA A 85 -22.58 13.79 -3.84
N ASP A 86 -22.57 12.51 -3.56
CA ASP A 86 -22.02 11.92 -2.34
C ASP A 86 -20.91 10.89 -2.58
N THR A 87 -20.59 10.62 -3.85
CA THR A 87 -19.50 9.70 -4.25
C THR A 87 -18.16 10.15 -3.71
N ILE A 88 -17.47 9.25 -3.04
CA ILE A 88 -16.10 9.44 -2.53
C ILE A 88 -15.11 8.92 -3.56
N GLY A 89 -14.13 9.73 -3.93
CA GLY A 89 -13.08 9.33 -4.88
C GLY A 89 -12.14 8.26 -4.30
N LEU A 90 -11.34 8.64 -3.31
CA LEU A 90 -10.41 7.75 -2.62
C LEU A 90 -10.76 7.64 -1.15
N ALA A 91 -11.19 6.45 -0.74
CA ALA A 91 -11.36 6.12 0.68
C ALA A 91 -10.01 5.64 1.25
N MET A 92 -9.62 6.20 2.40
CA MET A 92 -8.39 5.83 3.08
C MET A 92 -8.55 5.93 4.60
N ARG A 93 -7.62 5.32 5.32
CA ARG A 93 -7.58 5.37 6.79
C ARG A 93 -6.90 6.64 7.30
N SER A 94 -7.15 6.94 8.58
CA SER A 94 -6.52 8.06 9.30
C SER A 94 -5.00 7.88 9.46
N ASP A 95 -4.52 6.65 9.60
CA ASP A 95 -3.12 6.28 9.55
C ASP A 95 -2.69 6.12 8.08
N VAL A 96 -2.22 7.18 7.51
CA VAL A 96 -1.89 7.39 6.09
C VAL A 96 -1.02 6.27 5.49
N TYR A 97 -0.17 5.65 6.29
CA TYR A 97 0.55 4.42 5.95
C TYR A 97 0.34 3.41 7.08
N GLY A 98 0.18 2.16 6.71
CA GLY A 98 -0.35 1.20 7.63
C GLY A 98 0.66 0.34 8.35
N GLU A 99 0.22 -0.23 9.47
CA GLU A 99 0.89 -1.34 10.12
C GLU A 99 0.52 -2.65 9.42
N TYR A 100 1.49 -3.30 8.78
CA TYR A 100 1.30 -4.68 8.36
C TYR A 100 1.01 -5.58 9.57
N PRO A 101 0.04 -6.48 9.54
CA PRO A 101 -0.74 -6.99 8.40
C PRO A 101 -2.15 -6.38 8.23
N ASN A 102 -2.49 -5.33 8.92
CA ASN A 102 -3.86 -4.76 8.94
C ASN A 102 -4.02 -3.56 7.99
N ASN A 103 -3.18 -3.48 6.96
CA ASN A 103 -3.13 -2.36 6.03
C ASN A 103 -4.19 -2.42 4.92
N THR A 104 -5.40 -2.85 5.26
CA THR A 104 -6.51 -2.91 4.32
C THR A 104 -6.94 -1.52 3.99
N PHE A 105 -6.75 -0.71 3.28
CA PHE A 105 -7.10 0.71 3.00
C PHE A 105 -5.98 1.71 3.31
N GLY A 106 -4.73 1.23 3.47
CA GLY A 106 -3.55 2.08 3.44
C GLY A 106 -3.27 2.55 2.01
N ILE A 107 -2.52 3.64 1.91
CA ILE A 107 -2.10 4.21 0.62
C ILE A 107 -0.59 4.07 0.40
N ASP A 108 0.00 3.03 0.95
CA ASP A 108 1.45 2.76 0.84
C ASP A 108 1.89 2.61 -0.62
N ASN A 109 1.00 2.11 -1.49
CA ASN A 109 1.23 2.03 -2.93
C ASN A 109 1.45 3.41 -3.59
N ILE A 110 0.82 4.46 -3.07
CA ILE A 110 1.06 5.83 -3.56
C ILE A 110 2.47 6.29 -3.19
N PHE A 111 2.92 6.03 -1.95
CA PHE A 111 4.29 6.34 -1.55
C PHE A 111 5.32 5.56 -2.36
N THR A 112 5.11 4.26 -2.55
CA THR A 112 6.03 3.41 -3.33
C THR A 112 6.09 3.80 -4.80
N ALA A 113 5.01 4.35 -5.37
CA ALA A 113 5.01 4.88 -6.74
C ALA A 113 5.98 6.06 -6.92
N PHE A 114 6.30 6.78 -5.85
CA PHE A 114 7.33 7.83 -5.83
C PHE A 114 8.70 7.33 -5.36
N GLY A 115 8.86 6.03 -5.06
CA GLY A 115 10.07 5.49 -4.46
C GLY A 115 10.26 5.87 -2.98
N ALA A 116 9.19 6.29 -2.32
CA ALA A 116 9.18 6.63 -0.91
C ALA A 116 8.76 5.42 -0.05
N TYR A 117 9.46 5.19 1.04
CA TYR A 117 9.26 4.02 1.90
C TYR A 117 9.12 4.44 3.37
N PRO A 118 7.96 4.98 3.78
CA PRO A 118 7.77 5.47 5.13
C PRO A 118 7.92 4.36 6.18
N SER A 119 8.42 4.75 7.36
CA SER A 119 8.57 3.90 8.56
C SER A 119 9.56 2.75 8.48
N ILE A 120 10.28 2.57 7.40
CA ILE A 120 11.33 1.54 7.29
C ILE A 120 12.72 2.17 7.06
N TRP A 121 13.76 1.40 7.36
CA TRP A 121 15.12 1.74 7.00
C TRP A 121 15.46 1.12 5.65
N ILE A 122 16.02 1.91 4.77
CA ILE A 122 16.48 1.48 3.44
C ILE A 122 17.98 1.68 3.32
N THR A 123 18.59 0.99 2.36
CA THR A 123 19.98 1.20 2.00
C THR A 123 20.05 2.20 0.86
N ALA A 124 20.69 3.33 1.08
CA ALA A 124 20.96 4.32 0.04
C ALA A 124 22.01 3.80 -0.98
N GLU A 125 22.16 4.49 -2.10
CA GLU A 125 23.11 4.11 -3.16
C GLU A 125 24.57 4.02 -2.68
N ASP A 126 24.95 4.85 -1.69
CA ASP A 126 26.26 4.83 -1.06
C ASP A 126 26.46 3.73 0.00
N GLY A 127 25.44 2.90 0.21
CA GLY A 127 25.44 1.82 1.19
C GLY A 127 25.12 2.24 2.61
N THR A 128 24.80 3.51 2.86
CA THR A 128 24.36 3.96 4.19
C THR A 128 22.91 3.63 4.47
N ALA A 129 22.56 3.46 5.75
CA ALA A 129 21.18 3.27 6.16
C ALA A 129 20.47 4.63 6.28
N VAL A 130 19.34 4.79 5.61
CA VAL A 130 18.50 6.00 5.65
C VAL A 130 17.10 5.60 6.12
N TYR A 131 16.53 6.43 7.00
CA TYR A 131 15.15 6.24 7.42
C TYR A 131 14.19 6.74 6.34
N GLY A 132 13.36 5.85 5.80
CA GLY A 132 12.54 6.13 4.63
C GLY A 132 11.58 7.31 4.79
N SER A 133 11.07 7.57 6.00
CA SER A 133 10.15 8.70 6.24
C SER A 133 10.80 10.09 6.07
N VAL A 134 12.12 10.19 5.95
CA VAL A 134 12.83 11.47 5.73
C VAL A 134 13.47 11.57 4.35
N GLN A 135 13.14 10.66 3.43
CA GLN A 135 13.58 10.74 2.04
C GLN A 135 12.96 11.95 1.33
N GLU A 136 13.65 12.46 0.32
CA GLU A 136 13.12 13.58 -0.49
C GLU A 136 11.86 13.18 -1.27
N GLU A 137 11.78 11.94 -1.73
CA GLU A 137 10.64 11.35 -2.44
C GLU A 137 9.35 11.38 -1.61
N MET A 138 9.46 11.37 -0.29
CA MET A 138 8.31 11.57 0.61
C MET A 138 7.61 12.91 0.38
N LYS A 139 8.37 13.95 0.06
CA LYS A 139 7.82 15.29 -0.19
C LYS A 139 6.95 15.30 -1.44
N ASP A 140 7.36 14.60 -2.49
CA ASP A 140 6.61 14.54 -3.74
C ASP A 140 5.31 13.75 -3.56
N ALA A 141 5.37 12.59 -2.90
CA ALA A 141 4.18 11.81 -2.56
C ALA A 141 3.20 12.59 -1.68
N LEU A 142 3.68 13.26 -0.64
CA LEU A 142 2.85 14.10 0.24
C LEU A 142 2.30 15.34 -0.48
N THR A 143 3.02 15.89 -1.45
CA THR A 143 2.54 17.01 -2.26
C THR A 143 1.37 16.57 -3.14
N LEU A 144 1.46 15.40 -3.76
CA LEU A 144 0.36 14.81 -4.52
C LEU A 144 -0.86 14.59 -3.62
N LEU A 145 -0.68 13.92 -2.49
CA LEU A 145 -1.78 13.64 -1.55
C LEU A 145 -2.43 14.91 -1.02
N ASN A 146 -1.65 15.94 -0.73
CA ASN A 146 -2.18 17.25 -0.31
C ASN A 146 -2.98 17.92 -1.44
N SER A 147 -2.55 17.79 -2.70
CA SER A 147 -3.31 18.32 -3.83
C SER A 147 -4.63 17.58 -4.00
N TRP A 148 -4.63 16.26 -3.92
CA TRP A 148 -5.83 15.44 -4.00
C TRP A 148 -6.82 15.71 -2.84
N TYR A 149 -6.29 15.89 -1.62
CA TYR A 149 -7.14 16.27 -0.49
C TYR A 149 -7.75 17.67 -0.68
N THR A 150 -6.96 18.64 -1.11
CA THR A 150 -7.43 20.01 -1.35
C THR A 150 -8.47 20.09 -2.47
N GLU A 151 -8.33 19.26 -3.50
CA GLU A 151 -9.27 19.14 -4.61
C GLU A 151 -10.55 18.36 -4.22
N GLY A 152 -10.53 17.62 -3.12
CA GLY A 152 -11.65 16.81 -2.67
C GLY A 152 -11.65 15.37 -3.22
N LEU A 153 -10.55 14.92 -3.84
CA LEU A 153 -10.43 13.56 -4.39
C LEU A 153 -10.27 12.50 -3.30
N ILE A 154 -9.77 12.89 -2.13
CA ILE A 154 -9.68 12.05 -0.92
C ILE A 154 -10.88 12.33 -0.03
N ASP A 155 -11.44 11.29 0.58
CA ASP A 155 -12.49 11.43 1.59
C ASP A 155 -12.12 12.48 2.63
N GLN A 156 -12.91 13.56 2.71
CA GLN A 156 -12.65 14.69 3.60
C GLN A 156 -12.79 14.31 5.09
N GLN A 157 -13.38 13.17 5.37
CA GLN A 157 -13.56 12.62 6.72
C GLN A 157 -12.57 11.51 7.05
N PHE A 158 -11.56 11.24 6.20
CA PHE A 158 -10.64 10.12 6.36
C PHE A 158 -10.00 10.04 7.75
N THR A 159 -9.72 11.19 8.39
CA THR A 159 -9.10 11.25 9.72
C THR A 159 -9.96 10.68 10.85
N THR A 160 -11.26 10.51 10.60
CA THR A 160 -12.22 9.98 11.57
C THR A 160 -12.79 8.62 11.17
N ARG A 161 -12.49 8.13 9.96
CA ARG A 161 -12.98 6.84 9.49
C ARG A 161 -12.32 5.68 10.21
N THR A 162 -13.13 4.75 10.63
CA THR A 162 -12.69 3.40 11.06
C THR A 162 -12.67 2.46 9.86
N ASN A 163 -12.06 1.29 10.01
CA ASN A 163 -12.13 0.24 8.98
C ASN A 163 -13.57 -0.15 8.64
N ASP A 164 -14.43 -0.24 9.65
CA ASP A 164 -15.83 -0.61 9.47
C ASP A 164 -16.59 0.46 8.67
N ASP A 165 -16.28 1.74 8.88
CA ASP A 165 -16.86 2.84 8.10
C ASP A 165 -16.45 2.75 6.63
N ILE A 166 -15.17 2.44 6.34
CA ILE A 166 -14.69 2.29 4.96
C ILE A 166 -15.32 1.05 4.29
N VAL A 167 -15.41 -0.07 5.01
CA VAL A 167 -16.10 -1.27 4.51
C VAL A 167 -17.58 -0.97 4.19
N ALA A 168 -18.25 -0.18 5.03
CA ALA A 168 -19.62 0.22 4.76
C ALA A 168 -19.75 1.08 3.50
N LEU A 169 -18.84 2.03 3.29
CA LEU A 169 -18.78 2.86 2.07
C LEU A 169 -18.56 2.04 0.79
N ILE A 170 -17.72 1.00 0.84
CA ILE A 170 -17.44 0.16 -0.32
C ILE A 170 -18.60 -0.80 -0.63
N SER A 171 -19.43 -1.10 0.37
CA SER A 171 -20.52 -2.07 0.29
C SER A 171 -21.89 -1.47 -0.07
N SER A 172 -21.99 -0.13 -0.07
CA SER A 172 -23.20 0.63 -0.39
C SER A 172 -23.41 0.88 -1.90
#